data_9ad46443f06821ad084aea996d8091e3
#
_entry.id   9ad46443f06821ad084aea996d8091e3
#
_cell.length_a   1.000
_cell.length_b   1.000
_cell.length_c   1.000
_cell.angle_alpha   90.00
_cell.angle_beta   90.00
_cell.angle_gamma   90.00
#
_symmetry.space_group_name_H-M   'P 1'
#
loop_
_entity.id
_entity.type
_entity.pdbx_description
1 polymer ?
#
loop_
_entity_poly.entity_id
_entity_poly.type
_entity_poly.pdbx_seq_one_letter_code
_entity_poly.pdbx_strand_id
1 'polypeptide(L)'
;MYALNLSYAKQIDDSSSWGVNGKYFFQELTVINSLDASSGSFAVDVGYFKHNAMDNPNLKLGAVITNVGPGVSFDDGEEDPLPTRLGLGLSLLTLEGQATVAFDLNYELNDQTVVTNLGAEYYLVEDFALRAGFLSDPSGDLNYTTLGLGADLGAIAFDVSYVIGGELDPHSNMVRFSLSGSF
;
A
#
# COMPACT_ATOMS: atom_id res chain seq x y z
N MET A 1 7.36 4.88 -20.12
CA MET A 1 7.66 4.08 -18.90
C MET A 1 6.99 2.73 -18.99
N TYR A 2 7.70 1.63 -18.70
CA TYR A 2 7.11 0.30 -18.50
C TYR A 2 7.74 -0.38 -17.29
N ALA A 3 6.98 -1.28 -16.67
CA ALA A 3 7.43 -2.07 -15.55
C ALA A 3 7.02 -3.54 -15.76
N LEU A 4 7.93 -4.44 -15.42
CA LEU A 4 7.69 -5.89 -15.38
C LEU A 4 7.84 -6.36 -13.94
N ASN A 5 6.87 -7.13 -13.45
CA ASN A 5 6.90 -7.71 -12.12
C ASN A 5 6.78 -9.23 -12.22
N LEU A 6 7.59 -9.93 -11.43
CA LEU A 6 7.52 -11.37 -11.27
C LEU A 6 7.49 -11.70 -9.78
N SER A 7 6.44 -12.38 -9.34
CA SER A 7 6.22 -12.70 -7.93
C SER A 7 6.20 -14.20 -7.70
N TYR A 8 6.73 -14.61 -6.55
CA TYR A 8 6.63 -15.96 -6.03
C TYR A 8 6.25 -15.90 -4.56
N ALA A 9 5.31 -16.73 -4.15
CA ALA A 9 4.90 -16.86 -2.76
C ALA A 9 4.77 -18.32 -2.36
N LYS A 10 5.07 -18.61 -1.10
CA LYS A 10 5.00 -19.96 -0.54
C LYS A 10 4.50 -19.92 0.90
N GLN A 11 3.59 -20.81 1.21
CA GLN A 11 3.17 -21.11 2.58
C GLN A 11 4.29 -21.84 3.32
N ILE A 12 4.61 -21.42 4.56
CA ILE A 12 5.59 -22.03 5.45
C ILE A 12 4.91 -23.09 6.30
N ASP A 13 3.79 -22.71 6.91
CA ASP A 13 2.93 -23.54 7.73
C ASP A 13 1.46 -23.11 7.57
N ASP A 14 0.54 -23.73 8.33
CA ASP A 14 -0.90 -23.44 8.24
C ASP A 14 -1.25 -21.97 8.54
N SER A 15 -0.37 -21.22 9.17
CA SER A 15 -0.63 -19.84 9.62
C SER A 15 0.27 -18.80 9.00
N SER A 16 1.34 -19.19 8.32
CA SER A 16 2.34 -18.25 7.82
C SER A 16 2.76 -18.48 6.39
N SER A 17 3.10 -17.41 5.70
CA SER A 17 3.60 -17.42 4.33
C SER A 17 4.64 -16.33 4.12
N TRP A 18 5.47 -16.51 3.11
CA TRP A 18 6.39 -15.50 2.63
C TRP A 18 6.27 -15.33 1.12
N GLY A 19 6.73 -14.21 0.63
CA GLY A 19 6.77 -13.95 -0.80
C GLY A 19 7.94 -13.05 -1.18
N VAL A 20 8.32 -13.15 -2.42
CA VAL A 20 9.33 -12.30 -3.06
C VAL A 20 8.76 -11.79 -4.38
N ASN A 21 9.05 -10.54 -4.69
CA ASN A 21 8.68 -9.93 -5.96
C ASN A 21 9.91 -9.26 -6.56
N GLY A 22 10.26 -9.65 -7.78
CA GLY A 22 11.27 -8.99 -8.59
C GLY A 22 10.61 -8.00 -9.53
N LYS A 23 11.14 -6.80 -9.60
CA LYS A 23 10.66 -5.70 -10.45
C LYS A 23 11.77 -5.26 -11.38
N TYR A 24 11.41 -5.00 -12.63
CA TYR A 24 12.25 -4.26 -13.56
C TYR A 24 11.42 -3.11 -14.11
N PHE A 25 11.98 -1.92 -14.12
CA PHE A 25 11.30 -0.75 -14.68
C PHE A 25 12.26 0.03 -15.56
N PHE A 26 11.69 0.63 -16.59
CA PHE A 26 12.38 1.45 -17.56
C PHE A 26 11.59 2.73 -17.80
N GLN A 27 12.30 3.85 -17.82
CA GLN A 27 11.72 5.18 -18.03
C GLN A 27 12.51 5.92 -19.09
N GLU A 28 11.80 6.55 -20.01
CA GLU A 28 12.32 7.53 -20.96
C GLU A 28 11.76 8.89 -20.62
N LEU A 29 12.64 9.88 -20.56
CA LEU A 29 12.30 11.28 -20.39
C LEU A 29 12.61 11.98 -21.72
N THR A 30 11.59 12.54 -22.35
CA THR A 30 11.76 13.40 -23.54
C THR A 30 11.87 14.83 -23.07
N VAL A 31 13.04 15.44 -23.21
CA VAL A 31 13.25 16.85 -22.91
C VAL A 31 13.07 17.67 -24.19
N ILE A 32 12.20 18.66 -24.15
CA ILE A 32 11.99 19.59 -25.27
C ILE A 32 13.30 20.34 -25.55
N ASN A 33 13.90 20.07 -26.71
CA ASN A 33 15.12 20.69 -27.27
C ASN A 33 16.46 19.97 -27.07
N SER A 34 16.49 18.64 -27.01
CA SER A 34 17.73 17.85 -27.11
C SER A 34 18.22 17.16 -25.85
N LEU A 35 17.68 16.10 -25.50
CA LEU A 35 18.37 14.92 -24.90
C LEU A 35 17.26 13.97 -24.44
N ASP A 36 17.04 12.94 -25.18
CA ASP A 36 16.27 11.78 -24.70
C ASP A 36 17.13 11.11 -23.64
N ALA A 37 16.78 11.28 -22.38
CA ALA A 37 17.41 10.55 -21.28
C ALA A 37 16.60 9.30 -20.97
N SER A 38 17.24 8.17 -20.90
CA SER A 38 16.61 6.91 -20.52
C SER A 38 17.29 6.27 -19.31
N SER A 39 16.52 5.67 -18.47
CA SER A 39 17.05 4.94 -17.33
C SER A 39 16.21 3.69 -17.03
N GLY A 40 16.87 2.68 -16.48
CA GLY A 40 16.23 1.48 -16.00
C GLY A 40 16.90 0.98 -14.73
N SER A 41 16.11 0.34 -13.88
CA SER A 41 16.61 -0.28 -12.67
C SER A 41 15.78 -1.51 -12.31
N PHE A 42 16.26 -2.28 -11.37
CA PHE A 42 15.54 -3.41 -10.81
C PHE A 42 15.43 -3.28 -9.30
N ALA A 43 14.37 -3.87 -8.74
CA ALA A 43 14.15 -3.91 -7.32
C ALA A 43 13.60 -5.26 -6.88
N VAL A 44 13.81 -5.57 -5.61
CA VAL A 44 13.25 -6.76 -4.98
C VAL A 44 12.44 -6.36 -3.77
N ASP A 45 11.27 -6.97 -3.61
CA ASP A 45 10.48 -6.92 -2.39
C ASP A 45 10.47 -8.28 -1.72
N VAL A 46 10.48 -8.29 -0.40
CA VAL A 46 10.31 -9.50 0.40
C VAL A 46 9.26 -9.25 1.46
N GLY A 47 8.29 -10.15 1.56
CA GLY A 47 7.20 -10.05 2.51
C GLY A 47 7.00 -11.33 3.33
N TYR A 48 6.53 -11.15 4.55
CA TYR A 48 6.09 -12.19 5.45
C TYR A 48 4.70 -11.86 5.97
N PHE A 49 3.84 -12.87 6.04
CA PHE A 49 2.48 -12.74 6.55
C PHE A 49 2.19 -13.87 7.53
N LYS A 50 1.50 -13.55 8.63
CA LYS A 50 1.05 -14.49 9.62
C LYS A 50 -0.38 -14.18 10.04
N HIS A 51 -1.28 -15.15 9.87
CA HIS A 51 -2.59 -15.16 10.55
C HIS A 51 -2.50 -15.98 11.85
N ASN A 52 -3.49 -15.88 12.70
CA ASN A 52 -3.48 -16.49 14.05
C ASN A 52 -2.24 -16.07 14.87
N ALA A 53 -1.85 -14.80 14.75
CA ALA A 53 -0.67 -14.31 15.45
C ALA A 53 -0.90 -14.26 16.97
N MET A 54 0.14 -14.55 17.73
CA MET A 54 0.07 -14.60 19.21
C MET A 54 -1.05 -15.50 19.75
N ASP A 55 -1.31 -16.63 19.08
CA ASP A 55 -2.39 -17.58 19.39
C ASP A 55 -3.81 -16.96 19.36
N ASN A 56 -3.96 -15.83 18.66
CA ASN A 56 -5.23 -15.16 18.45
C ASN A 56 -5.70 -15.36 17.01
N PRO A 57 -6.79 -16.12 16.74
CA PRO A 57 -7.28 -16.39 15.39
C PRO A 57 -7.74 -15.15 14.63
N ASN A 58 -8.04 -14.08 15.35
CA ASN A 58 -8.51 -12.81 14.79
C ASN A 58 -7.36 -11.83 14.48
N LEU A 59 -6.14 -12.13 14.92
CA LEU A 59 -4.98 -11.24 14.71
C LEU A 59 -4.15 -11.69 13.51
N LYS A 60 -3.89 -10.76 12.60
CA LYS A 60 -3.00 -10.94 11.45
C LYS A 60 -1.83 -9.97 11.57
N LEU A 61 -0.64 -10.41 11.19
CA LEU A 61 0.58 -9.61 11.13
C LEU A 61 1.20 -9.70 9.74
N GLY A 62 1.76 -8.60 9.28
CA GLY A 62 2.53 -8.51 8.06
C GLY A 62 3.83 -7.74 8.27
N ALA A 63 4.89 -8.16 7.58
CA ALA A 63 6.15 -7.43 7.49
C ALA A 63 6.62 -7.46 6.04
N VAL A 64 7.12 -6.34 5.54
CA VAL A 64 7.60 -6.24 4.18
C VAL A 64 8.79 -5.29 4.09
N ILE A 65 9.77 -5.64 3.27
CA ILE A 65 10.75 -4.69 2.76
C ILE A 65 10.52 -4.56 1.26
N THR A 66 10.47 -3.34 0.75
CA THR A 66 10.17 -3.06 -0.64
C THR A 66 11.24 -2.20 -1.29
N ASN A 67 11.36 -2.35 -2.62
CA ASN A 67 12.23 -1.54 -3.48
C ASN A 67 13.72 -1.63 -3.11
N VAL A 68 14.20 -2.80 -2.70
CA VAL A 68 15.63 -3.04 -2.47
C VAL A 68 16.32 -3.27 -3.82
N GLY A 69 17.19 -2.36 -4.22
CA GLY A 69 17.89 -2.42 -5.51
C GLY A 69 18.83 -1.25 -5.68
N PRO A 70 19.58 -1.22 -6.81
CA PRO A 70 20.36 -0.06 -7.20
C PRO A 70 19.43 1.12 -7.50
N GLY A 71 19.93 2.32 -7.35
CA GLY A 71 19.21 3.52 -7.74
C GLY A 71 18.97 3.62 -9.25
N VAL A 72 18.36 4.69 -9.65
CA VAL A 72 18.11 5.08 -11.04
C VAL A 72 19.13 6.13 -11.40
N SER A 73 19.90 5.92 -12.48
CA SER A 73 20.83 6.91 -12.98
C SER A 73 20.41 7.36 -14.38
N PHE A 74 20.38 8.65 -14.61
CA PHE A 74 20.24 9.26 -15.92
C PHE A 74 21.62 9.72 -16.43
N ASP A 75 21.67 10.29 -17.61
CA ASP A 75 22.93 10.63 -18.32
C ASP A 75 23.86 11.64 -17.58
N ASP A 76 23.39 12.28 -16.51
CA ASP A 76 24.18 13.20 -15.67
C ASP A 76 25.12 12.49 -14.67
N GLY A 77 24.97 11.18 -14.51
CA GLY A 77 25.80 10.34 -13.64
C GLY A 77 25.46 10.39 -12.16
N GLU A 78 24.45 11.16 -11.75
CA GLU A 78 23.89 11.08 -10.40
C GLU A 78 22.94 9.87 -10.29
N GLU A 79 22.99 9.18 -9.16
CA GLU A 79 22.16 8.02 -8.88
C GLU A 79 21.10 8.39 -7.84
N ASP A 80 19.84 8.38 -8.26
CA ASP A 80 18.69 8.56 -7.36
C ASP A 80 18.35 7.23 -6.68
N PRO A 81 18.42 7.14 -5.35
CA PRO A 81 18.13 5.90 -4.64
C PRO A 81 16.66 5.51 -4.81
N LEU A 82 16.40 4.20 -4.88
CA LEU A 82 15.03 3.70 -4.90
C LEU A 82 14.34 4.00 -3.56
N PRO A 83 13.02 4.25 -3.54
CA PRO A 83 12.26 4.50 -2.32
C PRO A 83 12.11 3.21 -1.50
N THR A 84 13.21 2.80 -0.88
CA THR A 84 13.27 1.60 -0.06
C THR A 84 12.50 1.81 1.22
N ARG A 85 11.57 0.90 1.52
CA ARG A 85 10.67 1.00 2.65
C ARG A 85 10.58 -0.30 3.43
N LEU A 86 10.58 -0.18 4.76
CA LEU A 86 10.25 -1.25 5.70
C LEU A 86 8.83 -1.04 6.23
N GLY A 87 7.93 -1.97 5.98
CA GLY A 87 6.54 -1.93 6.43
C GLY A 87 6.25 -3.01 7.47
N LEU A 88 5.51 -2.62 8.50
CA LEU A 88 4.92 -3.51 9.51
C LEU A 88 3.44 -3.22 9.62
N GLY A 89 2.62 -4.26 9.54
CA GLY A 89 1.16 -4.15 9.60
C GLY A 89 0.56 -5.13 10.57
N LEU A 90 -0.53 -4.71 11.19
CA LEU A 90 -1.38 -5.59 11.98
C LEU A 90 -2.86 -5.35 11.62
N SER A 91 -3.67 -6.40 11.74
CA SER A 91 -5.11 -6.32 11.55
C SER A 91 -5.80 -7.22 12.57
N LEU A 92 -6.79 -6.68 13.26
CA LEU A 92 -7.59 -7.38 14.26
C LEU A 92 -9.06 -7.40 13.83
N LEU A 93 -9.59 -8.61 13.70
CA LEU A 93 -11.02 -8.84 13.54
C LEU A 93 -11.68 -8.84 14.93
N THR A 94 -12.74 -8.08 15.10
CA THR A 94 -13.42 -7.87 16.39
C THR A 94 -14.93 -7.82 16.21
N LEU A 95 -15.68 -7.62 17.31
CA LEU A 95 -17.15 -7.61 17.30
C LEU A 95 -17.74 -8.83 16.57
N GLU A 96 -17.28 -10.04 16.94
CA GLU A 96 -17.76 -11.31 16.36
C GLU A 96 -17.64 -11.38 14.83
N GLY A 97 -16.63 -10.69 14.27
CA GLY A 97 -16.37 -10.66 12.84
C GLY A 97 -17.00 -9.48 12.08
N GLN A 98 -17.73 -8.61 12.78
CA GLN A 98 -18.37 -7.43 12.15
C GLN A 98 -17.44 -6.24 11.96
N ALA A 99 -16.31 -6.18 12.70
CA ALA A 99 -15.38 -5.07 12.58
C ALA A 99 -13.95 -5.54 12.37
N THR A 100 -13.21 -4.80 11.58
CA THR A 100 -11.76 -4.93 11.41
C THR A 100 -11.10 -3.62 11.74
N VAL A 101 -10.05 -3.66 12.55
CA VAL A 101 -9.15 -2.53 12.79
C VAL A 101 -7.77 -2.91 12.26
N ALA A 102 -7.15 -2.01 11.50
CA ALA A 102 -5.82 -2.21 10.92
C ALA A 102 -4.91 -1.04 11.24
N PHE A 103 -3.64 -1.34 11.44
CA PHE A 103 -2.59 -0.36 11.69
C PHE A 103 -1.33 -0.74 10.93
N ASP A 104 -0.73 0.23 10.22
CA ASP A 104 0.52 0.06 9.51
C ASP A 104 1.54 1.13 9.91
N LEU A 105 2.77 0.69 10.07
CA LEU A 105 3.96 1.53 10.18
C LEU A 105 4.86 1.28 8.97
N ASN A 106 5.21 2.33 8.26
CA ASN A 106 6.11 2.29 7.12
C ASN A 106 7.29 3.21 7.39
N TYR A 107 8.50 2.67 7.42
CA TYR A 107 9.73 3.43 7.54
C TYR A 107 10.35 3.62 6.15
N GLU A 108 10.41 4.86 5.69
CA GLU A 108 11.06 5.26 4.45
C GLU A 108 12.56 5.45 4.72
N LEU A 109 13.40 4.56 4.17
CA LEU A 109 14.82 4.52 4.53
C LEU A 109 15.58 5.76 4.06
N ASN A 110 15.23 6.28 2.88
CA ASN A 110 15.93 7.44 2.29
C ASN A 110 15.60 8.73 3.05
N ASP A 111 14.33 8.94 3.34
CA ASP A 111 13.83 10.15 4.00
C ASP A 111 13.89 10.05 5.53
N GLN A 112 14.22 8.87 6.05
CA GLN A 112 14.28 8.57 7.48
C GLN A 112 12.98 8.93 8.22
N THR A 113 11.85 8.73 7.56
CA THR A 113 10.53 9.13 8.03
C THR A 113 9.65 7.92 8.28
N VAL A 114 8.78 8.04 9.28
CA VAL A 114 7.76 7.04 9.59
C VAL A 114 6.40 7.53 9.08
N VAL A 115 5.82 6.78 8.16
CA VAL A 115 4.44 6.97 7.71
C VAL A 115 3.54 6.00 8.48
N THR A 116 2.46 6.51 9.04
CA THR A 116 1.51 5.72 9.81
C THR A 116 0.13 5.70 9.15
N ASN A 117 -0.50 4.51 9.14
CA ASN A 117 -1.87 4.37 8.68
C ASN A 117 -2.70 3.67 9.76
N LEU A 118 -3.90 4.17 9.99
CA LEU A 118 -4.91 3.54 10.83
C LEU A 118 -6.19 3.39 10.01
N GLY A 119 -6.79 2.19 10.03
CA GLY A 119 -8.02 1.90 9.32
C GLY A 119 -9.00 1.15 10.20
N ALA A 120 -10.29 1.40 9.97
CA ALA A 120 -11.36 0.64 10.56
C ALA A 120 -12.44 0.37 9.51
N GLU A 121 -13.00 -0.82 9.55
CA GLU A 121 -14.14 -1.25 8.75
C GLU A 121 -15.18 -1.87 9.69
N TYR A 122 -16.44 -1.54 9.47
CA TYR A 122 -17.56 -2.10 10.21
C TYR A 122 -18.70 -2.48 9.26
N TYR A 123 -19.11 -3.72 9.32
CA TYR A 123 -20.26 -4.23 8.58
C TYR A 123 -21.55 -3.96 9.35
N LEU A 124 -22.38 -3.07 8.82
CA LEU A 124 -23.72 -2.77 9.35
C LEU A 124 -24.66 -3.98 9.21
N VAL A 125 -24.55 -4.62 8.05
CA VAL A 125 -25.16 -5.90 7.67
C VAL A 125 -24.17 -6.59 6.72
N GLU A 126 -24.42 -7.85 6.37
CA GLU A 126 -23.46 -8.66 5.58
C GLU A 126 -22.97 -7.97 4.29
N ASP A 127 -23.83 -7.17 3.65
CA ASP A 127 -23.56 -6.57 2.35
C ASP A 127 -23.11 -5.09 2.42
N PHE A 128 -23.16 -4.43 3.58
CA PHE A 128 -22.85 -3.01 3.71
C PHE A 128 -21.80 -2.70 4.77
N ALA A 129 -20.72 -2.07 4.33
CA ALA A 129 -19.60 -1.68 5.17
C ALA A 129 -19.45 -0.16 5.30
N LEU A 130 -19.14 0.29 6.52
CA LEU A 130 -18.61 1.63 6.80
C LEU A 130 -17.11 1.52 6.97
N ARG A 131 -16.37 2.49 6.43
CA ARG A 131 -14.91 2.54 6.54
C ARG A 131 -14.46 3.92 6.99
N ALA A 132 -13.43 3.93 7.83
CA ALA A 132 -12.73 5.14 8.21
C ALA A 132 -11.23 4.86 8.19
N GLY A 133 -10.44 5.85 7.78
CA GLY A 133 -8.99 5.73 7.74
C GLY A 133 -8.32 7.05 8.09
N PHE A 134 -7.11 6.94 8.60
CA PHE A 134 -6.23 8.08 8.87
C PHE A 134 -4.83 7.74 8.37
N LEU A 135 -4.21 8.69 7.68
CA LEU A 135 -2.83 8.62 7.25
C LEU A 135 -2.07 9.83 7.79
N SER A 136 -0.86 9.59 8.29
CA SER A 136 0.11 10.62 8.63
C SER A 136 1.43 10.32 7.95
N ASP A 137 1.87 11.23 7.10
CA ASP A 137 3.15 11.23 6.41
C ASP A 137 3.86 12.57 6.69
N PRO A 138 4.75 12.62 7.69
CA PRO A 138 5.46 13.83 8.06
C PRO A 138 6.43 14.33 6.98
N SER A 139 6.96 13.47 6.11
CA SER A 139 7.89 13.86 5.04
C SER A 139 7.18 14.64 3.94
N GLY A 140 5.95 14.25 3.62
CA GLY A 140 5.11 14.93 2.65
C GLY A 140 4.25 16.05 3.24
N ASP A 141 4.33 16.30 4.57
CA ASP A 141 3.39 17.16 5.31
C ASP A 141 1.92 16.78 5.03
N LEU A 142 1.69 15.47 4.87
CA LEU A 142 0.38 14.92 4.50
C LEU A 142 -0.28 14.29 5.72
N ASN A 143 -1.43 14.82 6.09
CA ASN A 143 -2.30 14.24 7.10
C ASN A 143 -3.74 14.28 6.59
N TYR A 144 -4.32 13.11 6.34
CA TYR A 144 -5.70 13.07 5.89
C TYR A 144 -6.50 11.94 6.52
N THR A 145 -7.79 12.19 6.63
CA THR A 145 -8.80 11.23 7.05
C THR A 145 -9.61 10.78 5.84
N THR A 146 -9.97 9.53 5.78
CA THR A 146 -10.86 8.99 4.76
C THR A 146 -12.11 8.42 5.38
N LEU A 147 -13.25 8.63 4.74
CA LEU A 147 -14.51 7.98 5.06
C LEU A 147 -14.97 7.21 3.84
N GLY A 148 -15.51 6.01 4.05
CA GLY A 148 -15.93 5.14 2.96
C GLY A 148 -17.21 4.39 3.25
N LEU A 149 -17.91 4.05 2.16
CA LEU A 149 -19.06 3.16 2.15
C LEU A 149 -18.80 2.07 1.12
N GLY A 150 -19.10 0.84 1.48
CA GLY A 150 -19.03 -0.32 0.58
C GLY A 150 -20.36 -1.06 0.54
N ALA A 151 -20.71 -1.56 -0.63
CA ALA A 151 -21.84 -2.46 -0.83
C ALA A 151 -21.38 -3.66 -1.66
N ASP A 152 -21.53 -4.87 -1.13
CA ASP A 152 -21.25 -6.13 -1.82
C ASP A 152 -22.60 -6.81 -2.17
N LEU A 153 -22.88 -6.87 -3.44
CA LEU A 153 -24.13 -7.48 -3.96
C LEU A 153 -23.87 -8.88 -4.56
N GLY A 154 -22.82 -9.52 -4.11
CA GLY A 154 -22.40 -10.86 -4.53
C GLY A 154 -21.57 -10.84 -5.82
N ALA A 155 -22.19 -10.69 -6.99
CA ALA A 155 -21.48 -10.62 -8.26
C ALA A 155 -20.82 -9.26 -8.52
N ILE A 156 -21.28 -8.20 -7.83
CA ILE A 156 -20.84 -6.82 -8.03
C ILE A 156 -20.60 -6.19 -6.66
N ALA A 157 -19.42 -5.58 -6.46
CA ALA A 157 -19.15 -4.75 -5.30
C ALA A 157 -18.95 -3.29 -5.74
N PHE A 158 -19.52 -2.39 -4.97
CA PHE A 158 -19.45 -0.94 -5.17
C PHE A 158 -18.88 -0.26 -3.93
N ASP A 159 -17.89 0.62 -4.13
CA ASP A 159 -17.28 1.39 -3.05
C ASP A 159 -17.26 2.87 -3.41
N VAL A 160 -17.47 3.70 -2.41
CA VAL A 160 -17.25 5.14 -2.49
C VAL A 160 -16.42 5.58 -1.29
N SER A 161 -15.46 6.47 -1.51
CA SER A 161 -14.69 7.07 -0.44
C SER A 161 -14.50 8.57 -0.64
N TYR A 162 -14.42 9.27 0.45
CA TYR A 162 -14.16 10.71 0.53
C TYR A 162 -12.92 10.97 1.37
N VAL A 163 -12.00 11.78 0.83
CA VAL A 163 -10.75 12.17 1.49
C VAL A 163 -10.90 13.56 2.06
N ILE A 164 -10.61 13.71 3.36
CA ILE A 164 -10.61 14.96 4.11
C ILE A 164 -9.16 15.22 4.49
N GLY A 165 -8.54 16.24 3.90
CA GLY A 165 -7.16 16.62 4.17
C GLY A 165 -7.02 18.09 4.55
N GLY A 166 -5.79 18.54 4.77
CA GLY A 166 -5.46 19.94 4.96
C GLY A 166 -5.67 20.77 3.69
N GLU A 167 -5.72 22.08 3.82
CA GLU A 167 -5.95 23.00 2.67
C GLU A 167 -4.87 22.90 1.60
N LEU A 168 -3.66 22.49 1.94
CA LEU A 168 -2.51 22.33 1.03
C LEU A 168 -2.35 20.89 0.52
N ASP A 169 -3.16 19.95 1.01
CA ASP A 169 -3.09 18.55 0.58
C ASP A 169 -3.75 18.38 -0.80
N PRO A 170 -3.00 17.97 -1.84
CA PRO A 170 -3.55 17.76 -3.18
C PRO A 170 -4.61 16.66 -3.24
N HIS A 171 -4.71 15.80 -2.23
CA HIS A 171 -5.72 14.75 -2.12
C HIS A 171 -6.97 15.19 -1.34
N SER A 172 -6.97 16.40 -0.78
CA SER A 172 -8.11 16.91 -0.02
C SER A 172 -9.37 17.08 -0.88
N ASN A 173 -10.51 16.76 -0.30
CA ASN A 173 -11.84 16.86 -0.94
C ASN A 173 -12.01 15.98 -2.20
N MET A 174 -11.26 14.88 -2.28
CA MET A 174 -11.36 13.93 -3.39
C MET A 174 -12.42 12.88 -3.09
N VAL A 175 -13.31 12.64 -4.05
CA VAL A 175 -14.23 11.49 -4.05
C VAL A 175 -13.68 10.41 -4.98
N ARG A 176 -13.65 9.17 -4.51
CA ARG A 176 -13.26 8.00 -5.31
C ARG A 176 -14.41 7.01 -5.39
N PHE A 177 -14.62 6.46 -6.57
CA PHE A 177 -15.59 5.40 -6.82
C PHE A 177 -14.85 4.16 -7.34
N SER A 178 -15.26 3.01 -6.89
CA SER A 178 -14.77 1.71 -7.35
C SER A 178 -15.95 0.81 -7.65
N LEU A 179 -15.86 0.08 -8.75
CA LEU A 179 -16.80 -0.97 -9.13
C LEU A 179 -15.98 -2.21 -9.47
N SER A 180 -16.26 -3.32 -8.82
CA SER A 180 -15.63 -4.60 -9.09
C SER A 180 -16.69 -5.68 -9.33
N GLY A 181 -16.34 -6.66 -10.14
CA GLY A 181 -17.22 -7.79 -10.46
C GLY A 181 -16.45 -9.10 -10.44
N SER A 182 -17.08 -10.15 -9.92
CA SER A 182 -16.62 -11.54 -9.99
C SER A 182 -17.51 -12.34 -10.92
N PHE A 183 -16.91 -13.10 -11.85
CA PHE A 183 -17.61 -13.95 -12.83
C PHE A 183 -16.89 -15.28 -13.00
#